data_5dc98fcecea22d069280d15a6341ec8b
#
_entry.id   5dc98fcecea22d069280d15a6341ec8b
#
_cell.length_a   1.000
_cell.length_b   1.000
_cell.length_c   1.000
_cell.angle_alpha   90.00
_cell.angle_beta   90.00
_cell.angle_gamma   90.00
#
_symmetry.space_group_name_H-M   'P 1'
#
loop_
_entity.id
_entity.type
_entity.pdbx_description
1 polymer ?
#
loop_
_entity_poly.entity_id
_entity_poly.type
_entity_poly.pdbx_seq_one_letter_code
_entity_poly.pdbx_strand_id
1 'polypeptide(L)'
;MLRNAEDLHRLPVRRHEHAAACAPEFLSVSAGLTFSVDGQQHSALGFGCSRTPEQARRSAQWETYERLLMVAELSGSLGRSITGRIKGGNPVATHTFEQIVPRPWHDTYRPGQDATGLAVHTTVEAAQQAAERELLERALLAAIWYGTTPIPSRITEHTCVTTGRLHTYSFPCRLGFFALATWHDARSQIFVTGSAVRDALHDATEHALGEAVMVFDGVWQGKTPRYTTHASRQRYASLRGDLHAPRAQHMATRLMQGQAGASRPFDVPGDDITFYPLIEWDGACLVRAMSHSMETTSTLRARSRNLPPDPFT
;
A
#
# COMPACT_ATOMS: atom_id res chain seq x y z
N MET A 1 27.74 -1.73 -3.98
CA MET A 1 26.77 -0.93 -4.74
C MET A 1 26.02 -1.89 -5.63
N LEU A 2 24.70 -1.94 -5.54
CA LEU A 2 23.86 -2.78 -6.38
C LEU A 2 23.92 -2.29 -7.82
N ARG A 3 24.05 -3.20 -8.78
CA ARG A 3 24.20 -2.85 -10.20
C ARG A 3 23.17 -3.56 -11.11
N ASN A 4 22.56 -4.62 -10.62
CA ASN A 4 21.61 -5.45 -11.37
C ASN A 4 20.74 -6.29 -10.44
N ALA A 5 19.79 -7.03 -11.00
CA ALA A 5 18.88 -7.90 -10.26
C ALA A 5 19.58 -9.08 -9.57
N GLU A 6 20.71 -9.59 -10.11
CA GLU A 6 21.43 -10.69 -9.47
C GLU A 6 22.01 -10.25 -8.14
N ASP A 7 22.48 -8.99 -8.05
CA ASP A 7 22.97 -8.42 -6.80
C ASP A 7 21.85 -8.37 -5.75
N LEU A 8 20.61 -8.02 -6.15
CA LEU A 8 19.43 -8.07 -5.26
C LEU A 8 19.14 -9.48 -4.75
N HIS A 9 19.15 -10.46 -5.62
CA HIS A 9 18.83 -11.85 -5.25
C HIS A 9 19.88 -12.51 -4.36
N ARG A 10 21.11 -12.03 -4.38
CA ARG A 10 22.22 -12.48 -3.52
C ARG A 10 22.24 -11.81 -2.14
N LEU A 11 21.41 -10.83 -1.90
CA LEU A 11 21.36 -10.16 -0.61
C LEU A 11 20.91 -11.11 0.51
N PRO A 12 21.54 -11.01 1.70
CA PRO A 12 21.21 -11.86 2.84
C PRO A 12 19.91 -11.41 3.53
N VAL A 13 18.79 -11.53 2.82
CA VAL A 13 17.47 -11.19 3.36
C VAL A 13 17.10 -12.22 4.43
N ARG A 14 16.92 -11.77 5.65
CA ARG A 14 16.42 -12.58 6.76
C ARG A 14 14.90 -12.61 6.70
N ARG A 15 14.30 -13.79 6.92
CA ARG A 15 12.85 -13.97 6.95
C ARG A 15 12.42 -14.49 8.31
N HIS A 16 11.28 -14.01 8.77
CA HIS A 16 10.56 -14.55 9.90
C HIS A 16 9.14 -14.87 9.43
N GLU A 17 8.72 -16.11 9.69
CA GLU A 17 7.43 -16.63 9.24
C GLU A 17 6.66 -17.17 10.43
N HIS A 18 5.36 -16.89 10.50
CA HIS A 18 4.46 -17.45 11.50
C HIS A 18 3.03 -17.48 10.97
N ALA A 19 2.23 -18.45 11.42
CA ALA A 19 0.80 -18.40 11.21
C ALA A 19 0.22 -17.20 11.96
N ALA A 20 -0.65 -16.41 11.32
CA ALA A 20 -1.30 -15.28 11.97
C ALA A 20 -2.14 -15.80 13.17
N ALA A 21 -1.92 -15.28 14.37
CA ALA A 21 -2.60 -15.78 15.56
C ALA A 21 -4.12 -15.55 15.52
N CYS A 22 -4.54 -14.50 14.81
CA CYS A 22 -5.97 -14.16 14.63
C CYS A 22 -6.64 -14.93 13.50
N ALA A 23 -5.88 -15.45 12.53
CA ALA A 23 -6.35 -16.19 11.35
C ALA A 23 -5.27 -17.20 10.91
N PRO A 24 -5.20 -18.38 11.57
CA PRO A 24 -4.09 -19.32 11.40
C PRO A 24 -3.93 -19.91 9.99
N GLU A 25 -4.95 -19.81 9.17
CA GLU A 25 -4.89 -20.17 7.74
C GLU A 25 -4.05 -19.21 6.89
N PHE A 26 -3.68 -18.05 7.45
CA PHE A 26 -2.79 -17.09 6.81
C PHE A 26 -1.37 -17.23 7.36
N LEU A 27 -0.39 -17.29 6.47
CA LEU A 27 1.02 -17.16 6.81
C LEU A 27 1.41 -15.69 6.74
N SER A 28 1.90 -15.15 7.84
CA SER A 28 2.50 -13.82 7.93
C SER A 28 4.02 -13.96 7.78
N VAL A 29 4.60 -13.19 6.88
CA VAL A 29 6.03 -13.19 6.59
C VAL A 29 6.55 -11.77 6.72
N SER A 30 7.61 -11.60 7.51
CA SER A 30 8.43 -10.41 7.46
C SER A 30 9.79 -10.74 6.83
N ALA A 31 10.25 -9.92 5.92
CA ALA A 31 11.53 -10.04 5.28
C ALA A 31 12.33 -8.76 5.48
N GLY A 32 13.64 -8.85 5.67
CA GLY A 32 14.41 -7.63 5.88
C GLY A 32 15.91 -7.84 5.83
N LEU A 33 16.59 -6.73 5.62
CA LEU A 33 18.05 -6.67 5.70
C LEU A 33 18.48 -5.32 6.23
N THR A 34 19.69 -5.28 6.79
CA THR A 34 20.39 -4.06 7.16
C THR A 34 21.53 -3.83 6.19
N PHE A 35 21.71 -2.62 5.74
CA PHE A 35 22.73 -2.23 4.76
C PHE A 35 23.28 -0.85 5.11
N SER A 36 24.43 -0.49 4.51
CA SER A 36 25.05 0.80 4.72
C SER A 36 25.04 1.61 3.43
N VAL A 37 24.65 2.88 3.53
CA VAL A 37 24.72 3.86 2.44
C VAL A 37 25.41 5.11 3.00
N ASP A 38 26.47 5.57 2.34
CA ASP A 38 27.26 6.75 2.75
C ASP A 38 27.70 6.71 4.23
N GLY A 39 28.04 5.51 4.73
CA GLY A 39 28.43 5.28 6.12
C GLY A 39 27.30 5.23 7.13
N GLN A 40 26.07 5.46 6.71
CA GLN A 40 24.88 5.33 7.57
C GLN A 40 24.24 3.96 7.44
N GLN A 41 23.81 3.41 8.58
CA GLN A 41 23.10 2.13 8.62
C GLN A 41 21.61 2.35 8.35
N HIS A 42 21.08 1.56 7.43
CA HIS A 42 19.67 1.54 7.04
C HIS A 42 19.10 0.13 7.17
N SER A 43 17.76 0.04 7.26
CA SER A 43 17.04 -1.23 7.24
C SER A 43 15.94 -1.16 6.21
N ALA A 44 15.84 -2.18 5.35
CA ALA A 44 14.69 -2.41 4.49
C ALA A 44 13.88 -3.56 5.09
N LEU A 45 12.59 -3.33 5.29
CA LEU A 45 11.65 -4.32 5.82
C LEU A 45 10.46 -4.41 4.88
N GLY A 46 10.10 -5.62 4.50
CA GLY A 46 8.90 -5.93 3.73
C GLY A 46 8.03 -6.94 4.47
N PHE A 47 6.76 -6.92 4.17
CA PHE A 47 5.76 -7.76 4.80
C PHE A 47 4.89 -8.42 3.75
N GLY A 48 4.38 -9.62 4.06
CA GLY A 48 3.43 -10.33 3.24
C GLY A 48 2.57 -11.25 4.10
N CYS A 49 1.31 -11.35 3.74
CA CYS A 49 0.38 -12.23 4.42
C CYS A 49 -0.57 -12.87 3.39
N SER A 50 -0.68 -14.18 3.38
CA SER A 50 -1.50 -14.92 2.42
C SER A 50 -1.79 -16.32 2.93
N ARG A 51 -2.88 -16.93 2.45
CA ARG A 51 -3.13 -18.37 2.59
C ARG A 51 -2.15 -19.22 1.77
N THR A 52 -1.55 -18.62 0.73
CA THR A 52 -0.53 -19.26 -0.08
C THR A 52 0.86 -18.84 0.42
N PRO A 53 1.65 -19.75 1.03
CA PRO A 53 2.97 -19.43 1.61
C PRO A 53 3.93 -18.76 0.62
N GLU A 54 3.96 -19.23 -0.62
CA GLU A 54 4.82 -18.69 -1.67
C GLU A 54 4.46 -17.24 -1.99
N GLN A 55 3.18 -16.91 -2.02
CA GLN A 55 2.70 -15.55 -2.23
C GLN A 55 3.08 -14.63 -1.07
N ALA A 56 2.92 -15.08 0.18
CA ALA A 56 3.32 -14.31 1.35
C ALA A 56 4.83 -13.98 1.32
N ARG A 57 5.66 -15.00 1.04
CA ARG A 57 7.12 -14.83 0.91
C ARG A 57 7.50 -13.89 -0.21
N ARG A 58 6.86 -14.04 -1.38
CA ARG A 58 7.10 -13.20 -2.55
C ARG A 58 6.75 -11.73 -2.25
N SER A 59 5.59 -11.48 -1.67
CA SER A 59 5.16 -10.12 -1.31
C SER A 59 6.14 -9.46 -0.34
N ALA A 60 6.51 -10.15 0.74
CA ALA A 60 7.49 -9.64 1.70
C ALA A 60 8.86 -9.34 1.05
N GLN A 61 9.31 -10.19 0.14
CA GLN A 61 10.58 -10.01 -0.55
C GLN A 61 10.57 -8.80 -1.50
N TRP A 62 9.51 -8.66 -2.32
CA TRP A 62 9.40 -7.54 -3.26
C TRP A 62 9.26 -6.21 -2.52
N GLU A 63 8.49 -6.14 -1.45
CA GLU A 63 8.42 -4.93 -0.62
C GLU A 63 9.78 -4.60 0.03
N THR A 64 10.53 -5.62 0.47
CA THR A 64 11.91 -5.40 0.96
C THR A 64 12.80 -4.80 -0.13
N TYR A 65 12.72 -5.30 -1.36
CA TYR A 65 13.51 -4.79 -2.48
C TYR A 65 13.10 -3.36 -2.86
N GLU A 66 11.82 -3.07 -2.89
CA GLU A 66 11.33 -1.72 -3.15
C GLU A 66 11.90 -0.72 -2.15
N ARG A 67 11.81 -1.02 -0.87
CA ARG A 67 12.35 -0.16 0.19
C ARG A 67 13.87 -0.03 0.13
N LEU A 68 14.57 -1.12 -0.17
CA LEU A 68 16.02 -1.09 -0.34
C LEU A 68 16.43 -0.20 -1.52
N LEU A 69 15.79 -0.41 -2.69
CA LEU A 69 16.13 0.32 -3.90
C LEU A 69 15.81 1.81 -3.77
N MET A 70 14.70 2.14 -3.13
CA MET A 70 14.34 3.52 -2.83
C MET A 70 15.44 4.21 -2.02
N VAL A 71 16.00 3.52 -1.01
CA VAL A 71 17.07 4.08 -0.17
C VAL A 71 18.40 4.15 -0.90
N ALA A 72 18.80 3.06 -1.55
CA ALA A 72 20.09 2.97 -2.21
C ALA A 72 20.22 3.99 -3.35
N GLU A 73 19.13 4.25 -4.08
CA GLU A 73 19.13 5.25 -5.16
C GLU A 73 19.07 6.69 -4.64
N LEU A 74 18.45 6.94 -3.48
CA LEU A 74 18.38 8.28 -2.91
C LEU A 74 19.76 8.88 -2.69
N SER A 75 20.74 8.10 -2.24
CA SER A 75 22.09 8.59 -1.94
C SER A 75 22.92 8.88 -3.19
N GLY A 76 22.71 8.11 -4.28
CA GLY A 76 23.48 8.26 -5.51
C GLY A 76 22.82 9.14 -6.60
N SER A 77 21.58 9.56 -6.39
CA SER A 77 20.75 10.17 -7.43
C SER A 77 20.28 11.60 -7.12
N LEU A 78 20.79 12.20 -6.04
CA LEU A 78 20.47 13.58 -5.70
C LEU A 78 20.79 14.52 -6.88
N GLY A 79 19.80 15.33 -7.30
CA GLY A 79 19.93 16.24 -8.43
C GLY A 79 19.73 15.58 -9.81
N ARG A 80 19.62 14.24 -9.89
CA ARG A 80 19.33 13.56 -11.17
C ARG A 80 17.94 13.94 -11.67
N SER A 81 17.84 14.32 -12.95
CA SER A 81 16.57 14.57 -13.61
C SER A 81 15.99 13.27 -14.16
N ILE A 82 14.69 13.07 -13.95
CA ILE A 82 13.95 11.91 -14.44
C ILE A 82 12.79 12.40 -15.29
N THR A 83 12.72 11.88 -16.51
CA THR A 83 11.64 12.23 -17.45
C THR A 83 10.50 11.24 -17.29
N GLY A 84 9.32 11.75 -16.92
CA GLY A 84 8.08 11.00 -16.85
C GLY A 84 7.50 10.78 -18.25
N ARG A 85 6.83 9.65 -18.42
CA ARG A 85 6.19 9.23 -19.67
C ARG A 85 4.76 8.81 -19.41
N ILE A 86 3.83 9.18 -20.27
CA ILE A 86 2.49 8.60 -20.27
C ILE A 86 2.51 7.18 -20.81
N LYS A 87 1.43 6.46 -20.60
CA LYS A 87 1.22 5.12 -21.18
C LYS A 87 1.33 5.23 -22.72
N GLY A 88 2.24 4.49 -23.33
CA GLY A 88 2.57 4.63 -24.76
C GLY A 88 3.88 5.35 -25.07
N GLY A 89 4.59 5.84 -24.05
CA GLY A 89 5.99 6.22 -24.14
C GLY A 89 6.29 7.70 -24.40
N ASN A 90 5.30 8.57 -24.65
CA ASN A 90 5.55 9.98 -24.87
C ASN A 90 6.05 10.69 -23.59
N PRO A 91 7.14 11.46 -23.67
CA PRO A 91 7.63 12.25 -22.56
C PRO A 91 6.65 13.39 -22.21
N VAL A 92 6.44 13.66 -20.94
CA VAL A 92 5.47 14.67 -20.48
C VAL A 92 6.13 15.71 -19.60
N ALA A 93 6.88 15.29 -18.60
CA ALA A 93 7.47 16.18 -17.61
C ALA A 93 8.81 15.65 -17.12
N THR A 94 9.69 16.57 -16.73
CA THR A 94 10.96 16.23 -16.10
C THR A 94 10.97 16.78 -14.69
N HIS A 95 11.29 15.93 -13.75
CA HIS A 95 11.41 16.26 -12.32
C HIS A 95 12.76 15.83 -11.77
N THR A 96 13.20 16.43 -10.68
CA THR A 96 14.35 15.89 -9.95
C THR A 96 13.95 14.64 -9.18
N PHE A 97 14.91 13.78 -8.93
CA PHE A 97 14.69 12.53 -8.18
C PHE A 97 14.01 12.80 -6.82
N GLU A 98 14.42 13.85 -6.11
CA GLU A 98 13.87 14.23 -4.80
C GLU A 98 12.40 14.70 -4.86
N GLN A 99 11.93 15.11 -6.02
CA GLN A 99 10.52 15.48 -6.21
C GLN A 99 9.63 14.26 -6.40
N ILE A 100 10.22 13.14 -6.84
CA ILE A 100 9.48 11.93 -7.19
C ILE A 100 9.57 10.89 -6.09
N VAL A 101 10.75 10.72 -5.46
CA VAL A 101 10.97 9.69 -4.46
C VAL A 101 10.76 10.26 -3.06
N PRO A 102 9.92 9.64 -2.22
CA PRO A 102 9.71 10.07 -0.86
C PRO A 102 11.01 9.96 -0.06
N ARG A 103 11.28 10.94 0.79
CA ARG A 103 12.42 10.93 1.71
C ARG A 103 12.00 10.29 3.05
N PRO A 104 12.20 8.99 3.25
CA PRO A 104 11.76 8.31 4.47
C PRO A 104 12.55 8.72 5.73
N TRP A 105 13.63 9.50 5.58
CA TRP A 105 14.59 9.78 6.65
C TRP A 105 14.56 11.22 7.20
N HIS A 106 13.78 12.10 6.60
CA HIS A 106 13.69 13.46 7.12
C HIS A 106 12.47 13.58 8.03
N ASP A 107 12.67 14.10 9.24
CA ASP A 107 11.61 14.46 10.19
C ASP A 107 10.58 15.46 9.61
N THR A 108 10.90 16.09 8.51
CA THR A 108 10.00 16.94 7.73
C THR A 108 9.29 16.11 6.65
N TYR A 109 8.34 15.30 7.06
CA TYR A 109 7.36 14.70 6.14
C TYR A 109 6.65 15.83 5.38
N ARG A 110 6.93 15.93 4.09
CA ARG A 110 6.15 16.83 3.23
C ARG A 110 4.90 16.07 2.80
N PRO A 111 3.70 16.58 3.13
CA PRO A 111 2.46 16.00 2.63
C PRO A 111 2.51 15.85 1.11
N GLY A 112 2.08 14.69 0.59
CA GLY A 112 2.15 14.35 -0.83
C GLY A 112 3.42 13.61 -1.28
N GLN A 113 4.39 13.37 -0.42
CA GLN A 113 5.61 12.59 -0.71
C GLN A 113 5.60 11.24 0.02
N ASP A 114 4.56 10.47 -0.13
CA ASP A 114 4.51 9.07 0.31
C ASP A 114 4.99 8.12 -0.81
N ALA A 115 5.05 6.83 -0.51
CA ALA A 115 5.43 5.80 -1.48
C ALA A 115 4.30 5.41 -2.44
N THR A 116 3.14 6.06 -2.40
CA THR A 116 1.99 5.75 -3.26
C THR A 116 2.37 5.76 -4.73
N GLY A 117 2.03 4.69 -5.43
CA GLY A 117 2.36 4.51 -6.84
C GLY A 117 3.82 4.13 -7.10
N LEU A 118 4.57 3.69 -6.09
CA LEU A 118 5.93 3.16 -6.25
C LEU A 118 5.86 1.64 -6.30
N ALA A 119 6.45 1.04 -7.33
CA ALA A 119 6.47 -0.41 -7.45
C ALA A 119 7.77 -0.92 -8.07
N VAL A 120 8.24 -2.06 -7.56
CA VAL A 120 9.35 -2.81 -8.13
C VAL A 120 8.85 -4.10 -8.77
N HIS A 121 9.38 -4.44 -9.94
CA HIS A 121 9.05 -5.68 -10.65
C HIS A 121 10.21 -6.11 -11.56
N THR A 122 10.07 -7.29 -12.18
CA THR A 122 11.09 -7.84 -13.07
C THR A 122 11.22 -7.13 -14.42
N THR A 123 10.16 -6.46 -14.88
CA THR A 123 10.16 -5.67 -16.13
C THR A 123 9.56 -4.29 -15.89
N VAL A 124 9.84 -3.35 -16.77
CA VAL A 124 9.30 -1.97 -16.70
C VAL A 124 7.78 -1.98 -16.80
N GLU A 125 7.23 -2.77 -17.73
CA GLU A 125 5.78 -2.86 -17.94
C GLU A 125 5.06 -3.42 -16.71
N ALA A 126 5.61 -4.46 -16.10
CA ALA A 126 5.04 -5.04 -14.89
C ALA A 126 5.16 -4.07 -13.70
N ALA A 127 6.26 -3.33 -13.58
CA ALA A 127 6.43 -2.29 -12.57
C ALA A 127 5.43 -1.13 -12.79
N GLN A 128 5.22 -0.69 -14.03
CA GLN A 128 4.21 0.31 -14.38
C GLN A 128 2.80 -0.14 -14.01
N GLN A 129 2.42 -1.37 -14.34
CA GLN A 129 1.12 -1.91 -13.99
C GLN A 129 0.91 -2.00 -12.48
N ALA A 130 1.92 -2.43 -11.74
CA ALA A 130 1.85 -2.51 -10.28
C ALA A 130 1.75 -1.11 -9.66
N ALA A 131 2.53 -0.15 -10.12
CA ALA A 131 2.51 1.25 -9.69
C ALA A 131 1.16 1.93 -10.00
N GLU A 132 0.59 1.67 -11.18
CA GLU A 132 -0.74 2.17 -11.56
C GLU A 132 -1.84 1.60 -10.66
N ARG A 133 -1.78 0.30 -10.34
CA ARG A 133 -2.74 -0.36 -9.45
C ARG A 133 -2.68 0.20 -8.05
N GLU A 134 -1.50 0.42 -7.51
CA GLU A 134 -1.35 1.01 -6.18
C GLU A 134 -1.86 2.46 -6.15
N LEU A 135 -1.52 3.26 -7.16
CA LEU A 135 -2.04 4.64 -7.25
C LEU A 135 -3.56 4.67 -7.31
N LEU A 136 -4.18 3.81 -8.14
CA LEU A 136 -5.64 3.68 -8.23
C LEU A 136 -6.24 3.21 -6.90
N GLU A 137 -5.64 2.21 -6.27
CA GLU A 137 -6.06 1.71 -4.96
C GLU A 137 -6.13 2.82 -3.91
N ARG A 138 -5.08 3.62 -3.80
CA ARG A 138 -5.00 4.73 -2.85
C ARG A 138 -6.00 5.84 -3.16
N ALA A 139 -6.25 6.11 -4.44
CA ALA A 139 -7.27 7.08 -4.86
C ALA A 139 -8.69 6.57 -4.56
N LEU A 140 -8.97 5.30 -4.78
CA LEU A 140 -10.26 4.68 -4.43
C LEU A 140 -10.49 4.68 -2.92
N LEU A 141 -9.47 4.37 -2.12
CA LEU A 141 -9.54 4.49 -0.65
C LEU A 141 -9.86 5.92 -0.21
N ALA A 142 -9.21 6.92 -0.81
CA ALA A 142 -9.49 8.33 -0.53
C ALA A 142 -10.94 8.70 -0.90
N ALA A 143 -11.42 8.26 -2.05
CA ALA A 143 -12.81 8.50 -2.48
C ALA A 143 -13.82 7.81 -1.56
N ILE A 144 -13.51 6.61 -1.06
CA ILE A 144 -14.34 5.90 -0.08
C ILE A 144 -14.38 6.66 1.24
N TRP A 145 -13.22 7.10 1.75
CA TRP A 145 -13.11 7.67 3.08
C TRP A 145 -13.59 9.12 3.15
N TYR A 146 -13.16 9.95 2.21
CA TYR A 146 -13.43 11.39 2.21
C TYR A 146 -14.59 11.81 1.30
N GLY A 147 -14.96 10.97 0.34
CA GLY A 147 -16.05 11.27 -0.57
C GLY A 147 -17.42 11.30 0.12
N THR A 148 -18.40 11.87 -0.54
CA THR A 148 -19.80 11.98 -0.06
C THR A 148 -20.74 10.99 -0.74
N THR A 149 -20.40 10.55 -1.96
CA THR A 149 -21.25 9.65 -2.74
C THR A 149 -21.11 8.20 -2.25
N PRO A 150 -22.19 7.50 -1.91
CA PRO A 150 -22.16 6.08 -1.59
C PRO A 150 -21.62 5.26 -2.75
N ILE A 151 -20.84 4.23 -2.45
CA ILE A 151 -20.24 3.35 -3.45
C ILE A 151 -20.92 2.00 -3.40
N PRO A 152 -21.66 1.60 -4.45
CA PRO A 152 -22.25 0.28 -4.53
C PRO A 152 -21.16 -0.79 -4.50
N SER A 153 -21.26 -1.71 -3.56
CA SER A 153 -20.27 -2.77 -3.42
C SER A 153 -20.93 -4.11 -3.05
N ARG A 154 -20.31 -5.19 -3.50
CA ARG A 154 -20.63 -6.53 -3.01
C ARG A 154 -19.99 -6.74 -1.65
N ILE A 155 -20.79 -7.20 -0.68
CA ILE A 155 -20.32 -7.47 0.69
C ILE A 155 -20.23 -8.96 0.90
N THR A 156 -19.14 -9.43 1.49
CA THR A 156 -18.96 -10.81 1.94
C THR A 156 -18.45 -10.79 3.38
N GLU A 157 -19.15 -11.50 4.27
CA GLU A 157 -18.71 -11.72 5.64
C GLU A 157 -17.81 -12.95 5.70
N HIS A 158 -16.72 -12.86 6.45
CA HIS A 158 -15.77 -13.95 6.65
C HIS A 158 -15.80 -14.41 8.10
N THR A 159 -15.74 -15.71 8.29
CA THR A 159 -15.64 -16.29 9.65
C THR A 159 -14.27 -16.03 10.22
N CYS A 160 -14.23 -15.38 11.38
CA CYS A 160 -12.99 -15.15 12.13
C CYS A 160 -12.83 -16.22 13.21
N VAL A 161 -11.61 -16.74 13.35
CA VAL A 161 -11.29 -17.76 14.37
C VAL A 161 -11.29 -17.16 15.77
N THR A 162 -11.00 -15.87 15.91
CA THR A 162 -10.78 -15.25 17.22
C THR A 162 -11.92 -14.34 17.64
N THR A 163 -11.91 -13.09 17.21
CA THR A 163 -12.88 -12.08 17.64
C THR A 163 -13.13 -11.07 16.53
N GLY A 164 -14.30 -10.40 16.61
CA GLY A 164 -14.64 -9.33 15.69
C GLY A 164 -15.36 -9.78 14.43
N ARG A 165 -15.53 -8.85 13.53
CA ARG A 165 -16.19 -9.06 12.23
C ARG A 165 -15.24 -8.67 11.11
N LEU A 166 -15.01 -9.60 10.20
CA LEU A 166 -14.20 -9.39 9.01
C LEU A 166 -15.14 -9.39 7.79
N HIS A 167 -15.17 -8.27 7.09
CA HIS A 167 -15.95 -8.12 5.87
C HIS A 167 -15.04 -7.73 4.70
N THR A 168 -15.39 -8.19 3.51
CA THR A 168 -14.83 -7.63 2.28
C THR A 168 -15.92 -6.90 1.49
N TYR A 169 -15.56 -5.77 0.95
CA TYR A 169 -16.35 -4.96 0.04
C TYR A 169 -15.64 -4.94 -1.30
N SER A 170 -16.35 -5.24 -2.38
CA SER A 170 -15.73 -5.31 -3.70
C SER A 170 -16.61 -4.72 -4.78
N PHE A 171 -15.98 -4.11 -5.77
CA PHE A 171 -16.64 -3.56 -6.95
C PHE A 171 -15.68 -3.54 -8.14
N PRO A 172 -16.18 -3.56 -9.39
CA PRO A 172 -15.34 -3.42 -10.58
C PRO A 172 -14.80 -1.99 -10.69
N CYS A 173 -13.55 -1.87 -11.13
CA CYS A 173 -12.88 -0.62 -11.46
C CYS A 173 -12.14 -0.77 -12.80
N ARG A 174 -11.53 0.30 -13.32
CA ARG A 174 -10.89 0.28 -14.66
C ARG A 174 -9.74 -0.71 -14.81
N LEU A 175 -9.10 -1.13 -13.71
CA LEU A 175 -8.01 -2.12 -13.72
C LEU A 175 -8.44 -3.49 -13.16
N GLY A 176 -9.71 -3.84 -13.31
CA GLY A 176 -10.27 -5.10 -12.83
C GLY A 176 -11.20 -4.93 -11.64
N PHE A 177 -10.79 -5.36 -10.45
CA PHE A 177 -11.60 -5.29 -9.24
C PHE A 177 -10.82 -4.63 -8.11
N PHE A 178 -11.51 -3.73 -7.41
CA PHE A 178 -11.08 -3.25 -6.11
C PHE A 178 -11.72 -4.12 -5.03
N ALA A 179 -10.94 -4.45 -4.00
CA ALA A 179 -11.45 -5.06 -2.77
C ALA A 179 -10.91 -4.30 -1.56
N LEU A 180 -11.77 -4.14 -0.55
CA LEU A 180 -11.45 -3.58 0.74
C LEU A 180 -11.88 -4.57 1.81
N ALA A 181 -10.95 -5.07 2.62
CA ALA A 181 -11.23 -5.83 3.81
C ALA A 181 -11.26 -4.88 5.02
N THR A 182 -12.26 -5.06 5.89
CA THR A 182 -12.34 -4.35 7.16
C THR A 182 -12.44 -5.35 8.29
N TRP A 183 -11.59 -5.25 9.29
CA TRP A 183 -11.68 -6.03 10.51
C TRP A 183 -12.00 -5.13 11.68
N HIS A 184 -13.15 -5.34 12.29
CA HIS A 184 -13.60 -4.59 13.44
C HIS A 184 -13.83 -5.52 14.63
N ASP A 185 -13.13 -5.29 15.72
CA ASP A 185 -13.35 -5.96 17.00
C ASP A 185 -13.66 -4.95 18.10
N ALA A 186 -14.91 -4.93 18.52
CA ALA A 186 -15.39 -4.01 19.56
C ALA A 186 -14.79 -4.30 20.95
N ARG A 187 -14.35 -5.53 21.22
CA ARG A 187 -13.78 -5.90 22.53
C ARG A 187 -12.37 -5.36 22.70
N SER A 188 -11.53 -5.56 21.70
CA SER A 188 -10.16 -5.05 21.69
C SER A 188 -10.05 -3.60 21.21
N GLN A 189 -11.17 -3.02 20.77
CA GLN A 189 -11.22 -1.69 20.19
C GLN A 189 -10.25 -1.51 18.99
N ILE A 190 -10.20 -2.52 18.14
CA ILE A 190 -9.37 -2.51 16.93
C ILE A 190 -10.27 -2.36 15.71
N PHE A 191 -9.89 -1.44 14.82
CA PHE A 191 -10.42 -1.32 13.47
C PHE A 191 -9.24 -1.22 12.50
N VAL A 192 -9.12 -2.19 11.61
CA VAL A 192 -8.09 -2.22 10.58
C VAL A 192 -8.69 -2.48 9.21
N THR A 193 -7.92 -2.18 8.19
CA THR A 193 -8.29 -2.38 6.80
C THR A 193 -7.13 -2.98 6.03
N GLY A 194 -7.48 -3.63 4.93
CA GLY A 194 -6.55 -3.99 3.87
C GLY A 194 -7.24 -3.80 2.53
N SER A 195 -6.50 -3.49 1.48
CA SER A 195 -7.08 -3.18 0.17
C SER A 195 -6.24 -3.74 -0.96
N ALA A 196 -6.88 -3.93 -2.12
CA ALA A 196 -6.17 -4.30 -3.32
C ALA A 196 -6.96 -3.96 -4.59
N VAL A 197 -6.24 -3.64 -5.66
CA VAL A 197 -6.73 -3.66 -7.04
C VAL A 197 -6.05 -4.80 -7.80
N ARG A 198 -6.84 -5.72 -8.36
CA ARG A 198 -6.35 -6.88 -9.14
C ARG A 198 -7.26 -7.15 -10.33
N ASP A 199 -6.75 -7.88 -11.32
CA ASP A 199 -7.50 -8.25 -12.52
C ASP A 199 -8.70 -9.16 -12.20
N ALA A 200 -8.55 -10.06 -11.22
CA ALA A 200 -9.59 -10.98 -10.78
C ALA A 200 -10.13 -10.60 -9.40
N LEU A 201 -11.44 -10.74 -9.21
CA LEU A 201 -12.12 -10.48 -7.94
C LEU A 201 -11.56 -11.32 -6.79
N HIS A 202 -11.30 -12.61 -7.07
CA HIS A 202 -10.74 -13.51 -6.05
C HIS A 202 -9.38 -13.01 -5.56
N ASP A 203 -8.49 -12.64 -6.48
CA ASP A 203 -7.14 -12.20 -6.14
C ASP A 203 -7.15 -10.85 -5.38
N ALA A 204 -8.04 -9.93 -5.77
CA ALA A 204 -8.24 -8.68 -5.06
C ALA A 204 -8.71 -8.93 -3.62
N THR A 205 -9.69 -9.84 -3.46
CA THR A 205 -10.24 -10.20 -2.14
C THR A 205 -9.20 -10.86 -1.25
N GLU A 206 -8.48 -11.86 -1.75
CA GLU A 206 -7.44 -12.57 -0.99
C GLU A 206 -6.31 -11.65 -0.55
N HIS A 207 -5.90 -10.73 -1.42
CA HIS A 207 -4.85 -9.77 -1.08
C HIS A 207 -5.31 -8.77 0.00
N ALA A 208 -6.51 -8.21 -0.16
CA ALA A 208 -7.10 -7.31 0.83
C ALA A 208 -7.28 -7.99 2.20
N LEU A 209 -7.73 -9.25 2.21
CA LEU A 209 -7.82 -10.05 3.43
C LEU A 209 -6.46 -10.26 4.09
N GLY A 210 -5.45 -10.64 3.31
CA GLY A 210 -4.10 -10.86 3.82
C GLY A 210 -3.52 -9.60 4.47
N GLU A 211 -3.71 -8.44 3.86
CA GLU A 211 -3.27 -7.15 4.42
C GLU A 211 -4.01 -6.81 5.72
N ALA A 212 -5.35 -6.96 5.75
CA ALA A 212 -6.12 -6.73 6.97
C ALA A 212 -5.73 -7.67 8.11
N VAL A 213 -5.51 -8.96 7.80
CA VAL A 213 -5.04 -9.97 8.77
C VAL A 213 -3.67 -9.57 9.33
N MET A 214 -2.73 -9.20 8.48
CA MET A 214 -1.39 -8.80 8.88
C MET A 214 -1.40 -7.61 9.84
N VAL A 215 -2.19 -6.58 9.50
CA VAL A 215 -2.29 -5.38 10.36
C VAL A 215 -3.00 -5.71 11.66
N PHE A 216 -4.11 -6.47 11.62
CA PHE A 216 -4.85 -6.87 12.82
C PHE A 216 -3.99 -7.69 13.76
N ASP A 217 -3.29 -8.72 13.24
CA ASP A 217 -2.43 -9.59 14.03
C ASP A 217 -1.32 -8.81 14.76
N GLY A 218 -0.68 -7.88 14.05
CA GLY A 218 0.33 -7.00 14.62
C GLY A 218 -0.21 -6.10 15.75
N VAL A 219 -1.38 -5.51 15.56
CA VAL A 219 -2.02 -4.66 16.58
C VAL A 219 -2.53 -5.47 17.75
N TRP A 220 -3.15 -6.63 17.49
CA TRP A 220 -3.75 -7.49 18.50
C TRP A 220 -2.72 -8.14 19.41
N GLN A 221 -1.58 -8.57 18.85
CA GLN A 221 -0.46 -9.12 19.65
C GLN A 221 0.27 -8.05 20.47
N GLY A 222 -0.13 -6.79 20.37
CA GLY A 222 0.55 -5.70 21.07
C GLY A 222 1.97 -5.47 20.58
N LYS A 223 2.34 -6.03 19.44
CA LYS A 223 3.60 -5.74 18.74
C LYS A 223 3.53 -4.32 18.22
N THR A 224 3.77 -3.36 19.12
CA THR A 224 3.94 -1.97 18.71
C THR A 224 5.19 -1.93 17.84
N PRO A 225 5.08 -1.67 16.53
CA PRO A 225 6.26 -1.41 15.73
C PRO A 225 7.05 -0.31 16.44
N ARG A 226 8.37 -0.42 16.47
CA ARG A 226 9.21 0.67 16.96
C ARG A 226 9.10 1.82 15.95
N TYR A 227 8.03 2.56 16.04
CA TYR A 227 7.81 3.72 15.18
C TYR A 227 8.80 4.80 15.53
N THR A 228 9.68 5.09 14.62
CA THR A 228 10.69 6.12 14.76
C THR A 228 10.14 7.51 14.45
N THR A 229 9.01 7.59 13.73
CA THR A 229 8.43 8.87 13.31
C THR A 229 7.13 9.19 14.04
N HIS A 230 6.82 10.48 14.16
CA HIS A 230 5.56 10.97 14.74
C HIS A 230 4.33 10.49 13.95
N ALA A 231 4.41 10.48 12.62
CA ALA A 231 3.35 9.99 11.73
C ALA A 231 3.02 8.51 11.97
N SER A 232 4.03 7.66 12.13
CA SER A 232 3.85 6.24 12.44
C SER A 232 3.15 6.02 13.78
N ARG A 233 3.50 6.82 14.80
CA ARG A 233 2.84 6.77 16.12
C ARG A 233 1.38 7.21 16.05
N GLN A 234 1.07 8.26 15.28
CA GLN A 234 -0.30 8.70 15.05
C GLN A 234 -1.13 7.63 14.33
N ARG A 235 -0.56 6.98 13.31
CA ARG A 235 -1.22 5.87 12.61
C ARG A 235 -1.59 4.75 13.59
N TYR A 236 -0.65 4.28 14.40
CA TYR A 236 -0.92 3.23 15.38
C TYR A 236 -2.03 3.62 16.37
N ALA A 237 -1.95 4.84 16.93
CA ALA A 237 -2.99 5.36 17.79
C ALA A 237 -4.35 5.45 17.07
N SER A 238 -4.34 5.67 15.75
CA SER A 238 -5.54 5.73 14.95
C SER A 238 -6.20 4.39 14.69
N LEU A 239 -5.48 3.28 14.75
CA LEU A 239 -6.03 1.94 14.60
C LEU A 239 -6.72 1.43 15.88
N ARG A 240 -6.47 2.07 17.02
CA ARG A 240 -7.05 1.75 18.32
C ARG A 240 -7.73 2.97 18.95
N GLY A 241 -8.54 2.73 19.97
CA GLY A 241 -9.15 3.78 20.78
C GLY A 241 -10.59 4.12 20.41
N ASP A 242 -11.08 5.22 20.90
CA ASP A 242 -12.51 5.60 20.85
C ASP A 242 -13.06 5.83 19.44
N LEU A 243 -12.16 5.96 18.45
CA LEU A 243 -12.54 6.18 17.05
C LEU A 243 -12.80 4.90 16.24
N HIS A 244 -12.55 3.71 16.79
CA HIS A 244 -12.72 2.45 16.06
C HIS A 244 -14.17 2.20 15.60
N ALA A 245 -15.14 2.38 16.48
CA ALA A 245 -16.56 2.17 16.15
C ALA A 245 -17.11 3.23 15.18
N PRO A 246 -16.89 4.53 15.37
CA PRO A 246 -17.24 5.55 14.37
C PRO A 246 -16.62 5.30 12.99
N ARG A 247 -15.37 4.83 12.92
CA ARG A 247 -14.73 4.50 11.65
C ARG A 247 -15.37 3.31 10.96
N ALA A 248 -15.61 2.22 11.69
CA ALA A 248 -16.32 1.06 11.15
C ALA A 248 -17.71 1.45 10.65
N GLN A 249 -18.44 2.27 11.38
CA GLN A 249 -19.73 2.79 10.97
C GLN A 249 -19.64 3.68 9.73
N HIS A 250 -18.65 4.56 9.67
CA HIS A 250 -18.42 5.42 8.50
C HIS A 250 -18.15 4.57 7.25
N MET A 251 -17.25 3.60 7.31
CA MET A 251 -16.95 2.69 6.20
C MET A 251 -18.17 1.88 5.77
N ALA A 252 -18.91 1.31 6.72
CA ALA A 252 -20.14 0.58 6.42
C ALA A 252 -21.15 1.48 5.70
N THR A 253 -21.40 2.68 6.18
CA THR A 253 -22.32 3.64 5.56
C THR A 253 -21.91 3.98 4.13
N ARG A 254 -20.62 4.15 3.88
CA ARG A 254 -20.08 4.48 2.55
C ARG A 254 -20.24 3.33 1.54
N LEU A 255 -20.13 2.09 2.00
CA LEU A 255 -20.03 0.91 1.16
C LEU A 255 -21.34 0.07 1.11
N MET A 256 -22.29 0.30 2.01
CA MET A 256 -23.50 -0.55 2.13
C MET A 256 -24.68 -0.17 1.25
N GLN A 257 -24.58 0.88 0.46
CA GLN A 257 -25.76 1.30 -0.31
C GLN A 257 -25.79 0.63 -1.69
N GLY A 258 -26.42 -0.51 -1.76
CA GLY A 258 -27.00 -1.02 -2.97
C GLY A 258 -26.25 -2.15 -3.66
N GLN A 259 -26.64 -3.35 -3.36
CA GLN A 259 -26.29 -4.55 -4.14
C GLN A 259 -26.73 -4.46 -5.63
N ALA A 260 -27.69 -3.61 -5.95
CA ALA A 260 -28.26 -3.46 -7.30
C ALA A 260 -27.36 -2.67 -8.29
N GLY A 261 -26.32 -1.98 -7.83
CA GLY A 261 -25.46 -1.15 -8.68
C GLY A 261 -24.02 -1.67 -8.85
N ALA A 262 -23.67 -2.76 -8.20
CA ALA A 262 -22.29 -3.28 -8.15
C ALA A 262 -21.74 -3.81 -9.49
N SER A 263 -22.56 -3.85 -10.53
CA SER A 263 -22.13 -4.27 -11.88
C SER A 263 -21.49 -3.14 -12.69
N ARG A 264 -21.62 -1.89 -12.26
CA ARG A 264 -20.99 -0.76 -12.95
C ARG A 264 -19.62 -0.46 -12.31
N PRO A 265 -18.58 -0.22 -13.12
CA PRO A 265 -17.30 0.22 -12.60
C PRO A 265 -17.48 1.51 -11.79
N PHE A 266 -16.93 1.53 -10.57
CA PHE A 266 -16.66 2.76 -9.85
C PHE A 266 -15.19 3.12 -10.09
N ASP A 267 -14.96 4.33 -10.52
CA ASP A 267 -13.62 4.76 -10.86
C ASP A 267 -13.36 6.20 -10.41
N VAL A 268 -12.09 6.56 -10.39
CA VAL A 268 -11.61 7.91 -10.10
C VAL A 268 -10.89 8.45 -11.35
N PRO A 269 -10.88 9.78 -11.56
CA PRO A 269 -10.13 10.38 -12.65
C PRO A 269 -8.67 9.89 -12.66
N GLY A 270 -8.06 9.70 -13.82
CA GLY A 270 -6.71 9.17 -13.90
C GLY A 270 -6.21 8.95 -15.34
N ASP A 271 -6.69 9.74 -16.26
CA ASP A 271 -6.21 9.70 -17.67
C ASP A 271 -4.83 10.35 -17.82
N ASP A 272 -4.36 11.08 -16.80
CA ASP A 272 -3.11 11.83 -16.76
C ASP A 272 -1.96 11.11 -16.04
N ILE A 273 -2.02 9.78 -15.92
CA ILE A 273 -0.98 9.03 -15.22
C ILE A 273 0.35 9.14 -15.96
N THR A 274 1.35 9.59 -15.22
CA THR A 274 2.73 9.70 -15.66
C THR A 274 3.60 8.71 -14.91
N PHE A 275 4.39 7.94 -15.63
CA PHE A 275 5.31 6.94 -15.09
C PHE A 275 6.73 7.47 -15.09
N TYR A 276 7.41 7.37 -13.98
CA TYR A 276 8.82 7.76 -13.80
C TYR A 276 9.64 6.51 -13.55
N PRO A 277 10.41 6.04 -14.54
CA PRO A 277 11.33 4.93 -14.36
C PRO A 277 12.53 5.40 -13.53
N LEU A 278 12.64 4.88 -12.32
CA LEU A 278 13.70 5.22 -11.37
C LEU A 278 14.90 4.31 -11.55
N ILE A 279 14.64 3.01 -11.75
CA ILE A 279 15.62 1.97 -12.01
C ILE A 279 15.11 1.09 -13.14
N GLU A 280 15.98 0.84 -14.12
CA GLU A 280 15.71 -0.07 -15.24
C GLU A 280 16.87 -1.04 -15.38
N TRP A 281 16.88 -2.09 -14.54
CA TRP A 281 17.83 -3.19 -14.64
C TRP A 281 17.16 -4.40 -15.29
N ASP A 282 17.94 -5.25 -15.92
CA ASP A 282 17.45 -6.56 -16.34
C ASP A 282 17.06 -7.37 -15.10
N GLY A 283 15.77 -7.74 -15.04
CA GLY A 283 15.18 -8.47 -13.91
C GLY A 283 14.82 -7.66 -12.66
N ALA A 284 15.03 -6.33 -12.62
CA ALA A 284 14.55 -5.47 -11.55
C ALA A 284 14.34 -4.02 -12.02
N CYS A 285 13.10 -3.60 -12.10
CA CYS A 285 12.70 -2.25 -12.48
C CYS A 285 11.91 -1.59 -11.37
N LEU A 286 12.27 -0.37 -11.00
CA LEU A 286 11.54 0.46 -10.03
C LEU A 286 10.89 1.61 -10.78
N VAL A 287 9.57 1.74 -10.67
CA VAL A 287 8.78 2.77 -11.34
C VAL A 287 7.92 3.48 -10.32
N ARG A 288 7.73 4.78 -10.49
CA ARG A 288 6.70 5.55 -9.79
C ARG A 288 5.64 6.03 -10.77
N ALA A 289 4.37 5.78 -10.45
CA ALA A 289 3.21 6.38 -11.11
C ALA A 289 2.74 7.60 -10.32
N MET A 290 2.43 8.68 -11.01
CA MET A 290 1.85 9.90 -10.45
C MET A 290 0.71 10.39 -11.32
N SER A 291 -0.29 11.03 -10.72
CA SER A 291 -1.40 11.68 -11.41
C SER A 291 -1.75 12.97 -10.68
N HIS A 292 -2.14 13.99 -11.43
CA HIS A 292 -2.65 15.24 -10.87
C HIS A 292 -4.15 15.18 -10.62
N SER A 293 -4.87 14.35 -11.36
CA SER A 293 -6.32 14.19 -11.25
C SER A 293 -6.74 13.17 -10.19
N MET A 294 -5.88 12.21 -9.85
CA MET A 294 -6.13 11.26 -8.77
C MET A 294 -5.80 11.85 -7.42
N GLU A 295 -6.81 12.03 -6.61
CA GLU A 295 -6.63 12.44 -5.22
C GLU A 295 -6.39 11.22 -4.33
N THR A 296 -5.22 11.13 -3.76
CA THR A 296 -4.89 10.14 -2.72
C THR A 296 -5.09 10.75 -1.34
N THR A 297 -5.08 9.92 -0.29
CA THR A 297 -5.16 10.37 1.10
C THR A 297 -4.07 11.41 1.42
N SER A 298 -2.86 11.17 0.94
CA SER A 298 -1.73 12.07 1.15
C SER A 298 -1.90 13.41 0.46
N THR A 299 -2.40 13.42 -0.78
CA THR A 299 -2.65 14.67 -1.52
C THR A 299 -3.79 15.47 -0.90
N LEU A 300 -4.85 14.81 -0.45
CA LEU A 300 -5.97 15.45 0.24
C LEU A 300 -5.53 16.07 1.57
N ARG A 301 -4.73 15.35 2.37
CA ARG A 301 -4.18 15.88 3.63
C ARG A 301 -3.22 17.03 3.42
N ALA A 302 -2.46 17.03 2.32
CA ALA A 302 -1.60 18.15 1.97
C ALA A 302 -2.39 19.44 1.72
N ARG A 303 -3.60 19.33 1.15
CA ARG A 303 -4.48 20.47 0.85
C ARG A 303 -5.34 20.92 2.04
N SER A 304 -5.69 20.00 2.92
CA SER A 304 -6.56 20.30 4.07
C SER A 304 -6.04 19.65 5.36
N ARG A 305 -5.64 20.50 6.32
CA ARG A 305 -5.19 20.04 7.65
C ARG A 305 -6.34 19.55 8.54
N ASN A 306 -7.59 19.80 8.15
CA ASN A 306 -8.79 19.50 8.95
C ASN A 306 -9.44 18.17 8.58
N LEU A 307 -8.88 17.39 7.65
CA LEU A 307 -9.42 16.09 7.33
C LEU A 307 -9.19 15.10 8.48
N PRO A 308 -10.21 14.29 8.82
CA PRO A 308 -10.04 13.27 9.83
C PRO A 308 -8.95 12.27 9.43
N PRO A 309 -8.18 11.74 10.38
CA PRO A 309 -7.20 10.72 10.08
C PRO A 309 -7.89 9.48 9.52
N ASP A 310 -7.38 8.96 8.42
CA ASP A 310 -7.85 7.71 7.84
C ASP A 310 -7.07 6.51 8.41
N PRO A 311 -7.61 5.30 8.27
CA PRO A 311 -6.97 4.09 8.74
C PRO A 311 -5.93 3.50 7.76
N PHE A 312 -5.70 4.13 6.60
CA PHE A 312 -4.95 3.54 5.49
C PHE A 312 -3.49 4.02 5.40
N THR A 313 -3.10 5.09 6.07
CA THR A 313 -1.75 5.70 5.94
C THR A 313 -0.86 5.50 7.14
#